data_f7d5b43084e4c64b4557d22526bc27a2
#
_entry.id   f7d5b43084e4c64b4557d22526bc27a2
#
_cell.length_a   1.000
_cell.length_b   1.000
_cell.length_c   1.000
_cell.angle_alpha   90.00
_cell.angle_beta   90.00
_cell.angle_gamma   90.00
#
_symmetry.space_group_name_H-M   'P 1'
#
loop_
_entity.id
_entity.type
_entity.pdbx_description
1 polymer ?
#
loop_
_entity_poly.entity_id
_entity_poly.type
_entity_poly.pdbx_seq_one_letter_code
_entity_poly.pdbx_strand_id
1 'polypeptide(L)'
;SMEMNRAMLTQYECRYLVTKDSGKAGGFLEKIQAAEACGATVVIIGRPLAEEGLSLRECRHMLIERYGFTRKQKVTLLGIGMGSPKTLTQEGQEAVRNADLIVGAKRMVDAVRLSGQDVFYEYRSKEIAEYLIAHPEYTKVVVALSGDVGFYSGAKKLAELLGPDTEMICGISSVVYFMSKIGLSWDDAKIVSAHGKTCNLISLIRTNRKVFAILGTGDGVRKLAEKLIFYGMGDVILHVGENLSYDNEKILAKPARELVSYEGDPLSVVCAYNPQAELELATHGIPDEEFIRGKAPMTKTEVRTVSLSKLRLPKDAICYDIGAGTGSVSVEMALRASEGGVYAIEKKEDALALLQENKKKFALDHMYIVPGTAPEALEELPVPTHAFIGGSSGNMKEIVELLLNKNPQVRIVINCITLETVGEALDCIRELEKQETYQCESEVVQLCASRSKNIGRYHMMMGENPIYIITVQAHEKSETQEEQV
;
A
#
# COMPACT_ATOMS: atom_id res chain seq x y z
N SER A 1 -15.11 10.44 52.28
CA SER A 1 -14.90 11.70 51.55
C SER A 1 -14.23 12.71 52.51
N MET A 2 -13.54 13.69 51.95
CA MET A 2 -12.89 14.81 52.66
C MET A 2 -13.91 15.49 53.62
N GLU A 3 -15.09 15.79 53.15
CA GLU A 3 -16.16 16.47 53.93
C GLU A 3 -16.60 15.69 55.17
N MET A 4 -16.76 14.38 55.08
CA MET A 4 -17.06 13.52 56.21
C MET A 4 -15.97 13.52 57.25
N ASN A 5 -14.69 13.39 56.80
CA ASN A 5 -13.54 13.45 57.70
C ASN A 5 -13.46 14.82 58.40
N ARG A 6 -13.70 15.92 57.69
CA ARG A 6 -13.74 17.26 58.22
C ARG A 6 -14.83 17.43 59.28
N ALA A 7 -16.04 16.97 58.96
CA ALA A 7 -17.16 17.04 59.92
C ALA A 7 -16.85 16.30 61.21
N MET A 8 -16.28 15.09 61.14
CA MET A 8 -15.87 14.31 62.30
C MET A 8 -14.76 15.01 63.11
N LEU A 9 -13.72 15.50 62.44
CA LEU A 9 -12.61 16.20 63.14
C LEU A 9 -13.09 17.45 63.84
N THR A 10 -14.03 18.19 63.26
CA THR A 10 -14.64 19.38 63.84
C THR A 10 -15.57 19.02 65.01
N GLN A 11 -16.44 18.01 64.84
CA GLN A 11 -17.43 17.60 65.86
C GLN A 11 -16.74 17.08 67.11
N TYR A 12 -15.59 16.38 66.98
CA TYR A 12 -14.85 15.84 68.15
C TYR A 12 -13.69 16.74 68.61
N GLU A 13 -13.62 17.96 68.11
CA GLU A 13 -12.56 18.96 68.44
C GLU A 13 -11.13 18.33 68.39
N CYS A 14 -10.87 17.49 67.38
CA CYS A 14 -9.64 16.75 67.26
C CYS A 14 -8.43 17.66 67.04
N ARG A 15 -7.47 17.63 67.95
CA ARG A 15 -6.18 18.33 67.81
C ARG A 15 -5.13 17.51 67.04
N TYR A 16 -5.27 16.22 66.97
CA TYR A 16 -4.34 15.32 66.28
C TYR A 16 -5.12 14.32 65.46
N LEU A 17 -4.67 14.09 64.21
CA LEU A 17 -5.11 13.00 63.35
C LEU A 17 -3.95 12.02 63.20
N VAL A 18 -4.06 10.82 63.75
CA VAL A 18 -3.09 9.74 63.56
C VAL A 18 -3.58 8.88 62.42
N THR A 19 -2.78 8.79 61.36
CA THR A 19 -3.09 7.95 60.19
C THR A 19 -1.84 7.22 59.68
N LYS A 20 -2.02 6.04 59.12
CA LYS A 20 -0.94 5.35 58.43
C LYS A 20 -0.85 5.77 56.99
N ASP A 21 0.39 5.79 56.42
CA ASP A 21 0.62 5.99 55.00
C ASP A 21 0.10 4.75 54.23
N SER A 22 -1.12 4.88 53.69
CA SER A 22 -1.77 3.82 52.87
C SER A 22 -1.62 4.08 51.36
N GLY A 23 -0.83 5.07 50.93
CA GLY A 23 -0.70 5.49 49.55
C GLY A 23 -1.99 6.02 48.94
N LYS A 24 -2.24 5.73 47.66
CA LYS A 24 -3.45 6.18 46.97
C LYS A 24 -4.72 5.42 47.36
N ALA A 25 -4.60 4.28 48.02
CA ALA A 25 -5.74 3.48 48.51
C ALA A 25 -6.09 3.88 49.95
N GLY A 26 -7.38 3.95 50.28
CA GLY A 26 -7.83 4.16 51.65
C GLY A 26 -8.07 5.63 52.07
N GLY A 27 -8.19 6.57 51.14
CA GLY A 27 -8.57 7.95 51.43
C GLY A 27 -7.54 8.73 52.24
N PHE A 28 -6.25 8.45 52.06
CA PHE A 28 -5.15 9.06 52.79
C PHE A 28 -5.08 10.57 52.55
N LEU A 29 -5.15 11.01 51.29
CA LEU A 29 -5.11 12.42 50.92
C LEU A 29 -6.31 13.20 51.47
N GLU A 30 -7.49 12.61 51.41
CA GLU A 30 -8.72 13.24 51.91
C GLU A 30 -8.69 13.40 53.43
N LYS A 31 -8.02 12.49 54.15
CA LYS A 31 -7.85 12.60 55.61
C LYS A 31 -6.88 13.74 55.95
N ILE A 32 -5.74 13.85 55.22
CA ILE A 32 -4.78 14.94 55.44
C ILE A 32 -5.42 16.28 55.15
N GLN A 33 -6.07 16.45 53.99
CA GLN A 33 -6.74 17.67 53.61
C GLN A 33 -7.83 18.09 54.60
N ALA A 34 -8.58 17.13 55.16
CA ALA A 34 -9.61 17.39 56.16
C ALA A 34 -8.97 17.87 57.48
N ALA A 35 -7.84 17.27 57.90
CA ALA A 35 -7.13 17.68 59.10
C ALA A 35 -6.50 19.08 58.98
N GLU A 36 -5.89 19.39 57.86
CA GLU A 36 -5.34 20.72 57.54
C GLU A 36 -6.45 21.79 57.57
N ALA A 37 -7.61 21.50 56.96
CA ALA A 37 -8.76 22.39 56.94
C ALA A 37 -9.37 22.66 58.33
N CYS A 38 -9.14 21.75 59.31
CA CYS A 38 -9.57 21.90 60.71
C CYS A 38 -8.49 22.39 61.67
N GLY A 39 -7.26 22.63 61.15
CA GLY A 39 -6.12 23.03 62.01
C GLY A 39 -5.59 21.89 62.91
N ALA A 40 -5.93 20.63 62.60
CA ALA A 40 -5.45 19.49 63.38
C ALA A 40 -4.05 19.06 62.93
N THR A 41 -3.16 18.71 63.86
CA THR A 41 -1.83 18.17 63.55
C THR A 41 -1.93 16.77 63.07
N VAL A 42 -1.34 16.48 61.88
CA VAL A 42 -1.33 15.13 61.31
C VAL A 42 -0.09 14.37 61.77
N VAL A 43 -0.28 13.22 62.35
CA VAL A 43 0.76 12.27 62.69
C VAL A 43 0.68 11.06 61.70
N ILE A 44 1.62 10.97 60.82
CA ILE A 44 1.67 9.89 59.83
C ILE A 44 2.56 8.77 60.39
N ILE A 45 1.98 7.59 60.54
CA ILE A 45 2.75 6.37 60.81
C ILE A 45 3.23 5.82 59.49
N GLY A 46 4.52 6.03 59.17
CA GLY A 46 5.16 5.47 58.01
C GLY A 46 5.24 3.93 58.06
N ARG A 47 5.45 3.30 56.98
CA ARG A 47 5.74 1.87 56.92
C ARG A 47 7.12 1.60 57.61
N PRO A 48 7.20 0.73 58.61
CA PRO A 48 8.41 0.59 59.39
C PRO A 48 9.59 -0.04 58.65
N LEU A 49 9.38 -0.67 57.50
CA LEU A 49 10.39 -1.29 56.66
C LEU A 49 9.99 -1.13 55.18
N ALA A 50 10.94 -0.80 54.29
CA ALA A 50 10.81 -1.11 52.88
C ALA A 50 10.68 -2.65 52.82
N GLU A 51 9.51 -3.16 52.44
CA GLU A 51 9.36 -4.58 52.19
C GLU A 51 10.27 -4.93 51.01
N GLU A 52 11.36 -5.62 51.26
CA GLU A 52 12.19 -6.28 50.27
C GLU A 52 11.41 -7.51 49.77
N GLY A 53 10.44 -7.25 48.91
CA GLY A 53 9.64 -8.28 48.27
C GLY A 53 9.78 -8.19 46.77
N LEU A 54 9.64 -9.32 46.09
CA LEU A 54 9.57 -9.35 44.64
C LEU A 54 8.22 -8.77 44.18
N SER A 55 8.24 -7.99 43.14
CA SER A 55 7.01 -7.61 42.42
C SER A 55 6.33 -8.89 41.88
N LEU A 56 5.04 -8.80 41.56
CA LEU A 56 4.30 -9.92 40.96
C LEU A 56 4.99 -10.43 39.67
N ARG A 57 5.60 -9.55 38.92
CA ARG A 57 6.37 -9.86 37.71
C ARG A 57 7.64 -10.61 38.03
N GLU A 58 8.44 -10.12 38.97
CA GLU A 58 9.68 -10.81 39.41
C GLU A 58 9.38 -12.19 40.00
N CYS A 59 8.28 -12.31 40.75
CA CYS A 59 7.81 -13.63 41.23
C CYS A 59 7.47 -14.57 40.07
N ARG A 60 6.76 -14.09 39.07
CA ARG A 60 6.43 -14.88 37.86
C ARG A 60 7.69 -15.29 37.11
N HIS A 61 8.60 -14.37 36.87
CA HIS A 61 9.89 -14.66 36.22
C HIS A 61 10.69 -15.73 36.98
N MET A 62 10.84 -15.56 38.27
CA MET A 62 11.51 -16.54 39.13
C MET A 62 10.84 -17.92 39.10
N LEU A 63 9.50 -17.99 39.08
CA LEU A 63 8.77 -19.26 38.99
C LEU A 63 8.96 -19.94 37.63
N ILE A 64 9.02 -19.18 36.56
CA ILE A 64 9.32 -19.70 35.22
C ILE A 64 10.75 -20.27 35.18
N GLU A 65 11.73 -19.49 35.61
CA GLU A 65 13.13 -19.91 35.60
C GLU A 65 13.39 -21.12 36.49
N ARG A 66 12.82 -21.12 37.70
CA ARG A 66 13.13 -22.12 38.69
C ARG A 66 12.33 -23.43 38.57
N TYR A 67 11.10 -23.35 38.04
CA TYR A 67 10.17 -24.47 38.02
C TYR A 67 9.59 -24.78 36.62
N GLY A 68 9.93 -24.02 35.61
CA GLY A 68 9.42 -24.21 34.24
C GLY A 68 7.93 -23.99 34.10
N PHE A 69 7.28 -23.28 35.04
CA PHE A 69 5.85 -22.97 34.96
C PHE A 69 5.58 -21.93 33.85
N THR A 70 5.22 -22.40 32.66
CA THR A 70 4.77 -21.53 31.59
C THR A 70 3.24 -21.47 31.55
N ARG A 71 2.69 -20.31 31.72
CA ARG A 71 1.28 -20.05 31.34
C ARG A 71 1.25 -19.63 29.92
N LYS A 72 0.31 -20.18 29.14
CA LYS A 72 0.14 -19.78 27.74
C LYS A 72 -0.08 -18.25 27.65
N GLN A 73 0.80 -17.57 26.94
CA GLN A 73 0.69 -16.14 26.69
C GLN A 73 -0.49 -15.89 25.73
N LYS A 74 -1.42 -15.02 26.11
CA LYS A 74 -2.51 -14.57 25.26
C LYS A 74 -2.11 -13.25 24.61
N VAL A 75 -1.93 -13.23 23.30
CA VAL A 75 -1.59 -12.03 22.53
C VAL A 75 -2.82 -11.55 21.76
N THR A 76 -3.16 -10.27 21.92
CA THR A 76 -4.26 -9.62 21.24
C THR A 76 -3.73 -8.51 20.34
N LEU A 77 -3.97 -8.59 19.04
CA LEU A 77 -3.73 -7.51 18.08
C LEU A 77 -4.92 -6.57 18.10
N LEU A 78 -4.73 -5.36 18.56
CA LEU A 78 -5.80 -4.38 18.76
C LEU A 78 -5.70 -3.23 17.79
N GLY A 79 -6.72 -3.05 16.97
CA GLY A 79 -6.94 -1.81 16.22
C GLY A 79 -7.43 -0.70 17.17
N ILE A 80 -6.62 0.34 17.37
CA ILE A 80 -6.94 1.40 18.34
C ILE A 80 -7.67 2.60 17.73
N GLY A 81 -8.10 2.51 16.47
CA GLY A 81 -8.58 3.67 15.74
C GLY A 81 -7.45 4.64 15.40
N MET A 82 -7.75 5.92 15.21
CA MET A 82 -6.76 6.93 14.83
C MET A 82 -5.94 7.48 16.01
N GLY A 83 -6.21 7.06 17.25
CA GLY A 83 -5.43 7.44 18.44
C GLY A 83 -6.20 8.21 19.51
N SER A 84 -7.45 8.58 19.28
CA SER A 84 -8.32 9.11 20.35
C SER A 84 -8.98 7.97 21.14
N PRO A 85 -9.04 8.03 22.47
CA PRO A 85 -9.80 7.07 23.27
C PRO A 85 -11.29 6.96 22.86
N LYS A 86 -11.84 8.01 22.24
CA LYS A 86 -13.22 8.03 21.74
C LYS A 86 -13.45 7.11 20.53
N THR A 87 -12.39 6.71 19.85
CA THR A 87 -12.45 5.80 18.68
C THR A 87 -12.07 4.36 19.02
N LEU A 88 -11.72 4.09 20.27
CA LEU A 88 -11.44 2.74 20.75
C LEU A 88 -12.75 2.01 21.07
N THR A 89 -12.89 0.78 20.58
CA THR A 89 -14.08 -0.05 20.87
C THR A 89 -14.13 -0.42 22.36
N GLN A 90 -15.31 -0.76 22.85
CA GLN A 90 -15.45 -1.21 24.24
C GLN A 90 -14.63 -2.47 24.52
N GLU A 91 -14.65 -3.43 23.60
CA GLU A 91 -13.83 -4.65 23.67
C GLU A 91 -12.33 -4.33 23.72
N GLY A 92 -11.87 -3.38 22.89
CA GLY A 92 -10.50 -2.88 22.92
C GLY A 92 -10.12 -2.23 24.24
N GLN A 93 -11.04 -1.44 24.84
CA GLN A 93 -10.81 -0.86 26.17
C GLN A 93 -10.67 -1.93 27.25
N GLU A 94 -11.48 -2.99 27.18
CA GLU A 94 -11.41 -4.12 28.12
C GLU A 94 -10.11 -4.90 27.94
N ALA A 95 -9.68 -5.15 26.70
CA ALA A 95 -8.40 -5.80 26.43
C ALA A 95 -7.22 -4.99 27.02
N VAL A 96 -7.20 -3.68 26.80
CA VAL A 96 -6.16 -2.78 27.36
C VAL A 96 -6.18 -2.80 28.88
N ARG A 97 -7.34 -2.71 29.53
CA ARG A 97 -7.44 -2.73 30.99
C ARG A 97 -6.89 -4.01 31.60
N ASN A 98 -7.05 -5.12 30.91
CA ASN A 98 -6.63 -6.44 31.37
C ASN A 98 -5.19 -6.83 30.98
N ALA A 99 -4.51 -6.01 30.18
CA ALA A 99 -3.19 -6.31 29.68
C ALA A 99 -2.10 -6.12 30.76
N ASP A 100 -1.15 -7.03 30.80
CA ASP A 100 0.08 -6.93 31.59
C ASP A 100 1.11 -6.06 30.84
N LEU A 101 1.13 -6.15 29.50
CA LEU A 101 2.05 -5.46 28.60
C LEU A 101 1.30 -4.84 27.41
N ILE A 102 1.63 -3.59 27.09
CA ILE A 102 1.20 -2.93 25.86
C ILE A 102 2.40 -2.75 24.92
N VAL A 103 2.27 -3.25 23.70
CA VAL A 103 3.33 -3.21 22.67
C VAL A 103 2.87 -2.38 21.48
N GLY A 104 3.78 -1.71 20.80
CA GLY A 104 3.47 -0.98 19.56
C GLY A 104 4.33 0.26 19.36
N ALA A 105 4.09 0.98 18.27
CA ALA A 105 4.73 2.27 18.05
C ALA A 105 4.40 3.23 19.21
N LYS A 106 5.37 4.08 19.58
CA LYS A 106 5.24 4.98 20.74
C LYS A 106 3.91 5.74 20.77
N ARG A 107 3.52 6.32 19.65
CA ARG A 107 2.24 7.05 19.52
C ARG A 107 1.02 6.18 19.81
N MET A 108 1.03 4.90 19.39
CA MET A 108 -0.09 3.97 19.60
C MET A 108 -0.18 3.54 21.06
N VAL A 109 0.95 3.17 21.65
CA VAL A 109 1.03 2.77 23.05
C VAL A 109 0.63 3.92 23.98
N ASP A 110 1.18 5.12 23.75
CA ASP A 110 0.88 6.30 24.60
C ASP A 110 -0.60 6.72 24.51
N ALA A 111 -1.29 6.42 23.40
CA ALA A 111 -2.71 6.70 23.23
C ALA A 111 -3.64 5.81 24.07
N VAL A 112 -3.22 4.60 24.43
CA VAL A 112 -4.12 3.61 25.07
C VAL A 112 -3.64 3.11 26.42
N ARG A 113 -2.34 3.19 26.73
CA ARG A 113 -1.78 2.67 27.98
C ARG A 113 -2.41 3.30 29.22
N LEU A 114 -2.56 2.49 30.24
CA LEU A 114 -2.98 2.94 31.56
C LEU A 114 -1.78 3.07 32.51
N SER A 115 -1.94 3.86 33.57
CA SER A 115 -0.88 4.01 34.58
C SER A 115 -0.54 2.68 35.25
N GLY A 116 0.74 2.34 35.29
CA GLY A 116 1.24 1.12 35.93
C GLY A 116 1.30 -0.11 35.04
N GLN A 117 0.96 0.01 33.74
CA GLN A 117 1.18 -1.07 32.79
C GLN A 117 2.60 -1.02 32.22
N ASP A 118 3.19 -2.18 31.97
CA ASP A 118 4.45 -2.29 31.26
C ASP A 118 4.25 -1.95 29.77
N VAL A 119 5.27 -1.37 29.14
CA VAL A 119 5.22 -0.98 27.74
C VAL A 119 6.49 -1.40 27.00
N PHE A 120 6.33 -1.81 25.74
CA PHE A 120 7.42 -2.03 24.82
C PHE A 120 7.18 -1.26 23.53
N TYR A 121 8.05 -0.29 23.25
CA TYR A 121 7.92 0.58 22.09
C TYR A 121 8.63 -0.03 20.89
N GLU A 122 7.90 -0.75 20.06
CA GLU A 122 8.39 -1.34 18.82
C GLU A 122 7.25 -1.46 17.79
N TYR A 123 7.55 -1.29 16.49
CA TYR A 123 6.58 -1.41 15.39
C TYR A 123 6.96 -2.50 14.39
N ARG A 124 8.19 -3.02 14.43
CA ARG A 124 8.67 -4.08 13.54
C ARG A 124 8.16 -5.44 14.03
N SER A 125 7.44 -6.13 13.15
CA SER A 125 6.75 -7.37 13.52
C SER A 125 7.69 -8.47 14.03
N LYS A 126 8.89 -8.57 13.46
CA LYS A 126 9.88 -9.59 13.86
C LYS A 126 10.39 -9.35 15.28
N GLU A 127 10.80 -8.13 15.56
CA GLU A 127 11.32 -7.71 16.87
C GLU A 127 10.25 -7.80 17.96
N ILE A 128 8.97 -7.52 17.63
CA ILE A 128 7.85 -7.75 18.54
C ILE A 128 7.73 -9.24 18.87
N ALA A 129 7.72 -10.10 17.86
CA ALA A 129 7.59 -11.56 18.06
C ALA A 129 8.76 -12.11 18.88
N GLU A 130 10.00 -11.72 18.58
CA GLU A 130 11.20 -12.12 19.32
C GLU A 130 11.13 -11.67 20.78
N TYR A 131 10.72 -10.43 21.04
CA TYR A 131 10.55 -9.90 22.39
C TYR A 131 9.51 -10.70 23.19
N LEU A 132 8.36 -11.00 22.60
CA LEU A 132 7.29 -11.75 23.27
C LEU A 132 7.72 -13.18 23.61
N ILE A 133 8.49 -13.84 22.75
CA ILE A 133 9.07 -15.17 23.00
C ILE A 133 10.07 -15.11 24.16
N ALA A 134 10.89 -14.05 24.22
CA ALA A 134 11.88 -13.86 25.28
C ALA A 134 11.28 -13.47 26.64
N HIS A 135 10.01 -13.01 26.67
CA HIS A 135 9.33 -12.52 27.87
C HIS A 135 8.03 -13.27 28.17
N PRO A 136 8.11 -14.58 28.50
CA PRO A 136 6.93 -15.41 28.79
C PRO A 136 6.22 -15.06 30.09
N GLU A 137 6.81 -14.21 30.94
CA GLU A 137 6.19 -13.69 32.16
C GLU A 137 4.96 -12.83 31.93
N TYR A 138 4.83 -12.23 30.74
CA TYR A 138 3.62 -11.52 30.34
C TYR A 138 2.56 -12.50 29.85
N THR A 139 1.43 -12.56 30.54
CA THR A 139 0.36 -13.52 30.23
C THR A 139 -0.74 -12.95 29.34
N LYS A 140 -0.92 -11.63 29.39
CA LYS A 140 -1.90 -10.90 28.58
C LYS A 140 -1.22 -9.72 27.91
N VAL A 141 -0.98 -9.83 26.63
CA VAL A 141 -0.29 -8.82 25.83
C VAL A 141 -1.25 -8.20 24.83
N VAL A 142 -1.25 -6.89 24.75
CA VAL A 142 -1.95 -6.15 23.69
C VAL A 142 -0.93 -5.49 22.79
N VAL A 143 -1.00 -5.79 21.48
CA VAL A 143 -0.25 -5.07 20.45
C VAL A 143 -1.16 -4.02 19.82
N ALA A 144 -0.86 -2.76 20.12
CA ALA A 144 -1.64 -1.61 19.67
C ALA A 144 -1.25 -1.20 18.24
N LEU A 145 -2.20 -1.32 17.31
CA LEU A 145 -2.05 -1.02 15.89
C LEU A 145 -2.92 0.18 15.50
N SER A 146 -2.43 1.03 14.60
CA SER A 146 -3.18 2.19 14.11
C SER A 146 -4.37 1.77 13.26
N GLY A 147 -5.51 2.43 13.44
CA GLY A 147 -6.72 2.19 12.66
C GLY A 147 -7.38 0.86 13.00
N ASP A 148 -7.66 0.08 11.99
CA ASP A 148 -8.22 -1.27 12.07
C ASP A 148 -7.17 -2.32 11.72
N VAL A 149 -7.24 -3.49 12.34
CA VAL A 149 -6.29 -4.61 12.12
C VAL A 149 -6.31 -5.11 10.67
N GLY A 150 -7.43 -5.01 9.96
CA GLY A 150 -7.59 -5.42 8.56
C GLY A 150 -7.29 -4.32 7.53
N PHE A 151 -7.01 -3.07 7.97
CA PHE A 151 -6.90 -1.94 7.07
C PHE A 151 -5.48 -1.37 6.99
N TYR A 152 -4.69 -1.83 6.01
CA TYR A 152 -3.29 -1.42 5.78
C TYR A 152 -2.41 -1.45 7.05
N SER A 153 -2.66 -2.41 7.93
CA SER A 153 -1.93 -2.57 9.19
C SER A 153 -0.87 -3.68 9.10
N GLY A 154 0.05 -3.69 10.07
CA GLY A 154 1.03 -4.77 10.24
C GLY A 154 0.46 -6.07 10.84
N ALA A 155 -0.85 -6.11 11.15
CA ALA A 155 -1.48 -7.22 11.86
C ALA A 155 -1.31 -8.57 11.15
N LYS A 156 -1.50 -8.62 9.84
CA LYS A 156 -1.38 -9.87 9.05
C LYS A 156 -0.01 -10.52 9.25
N LYS A 157 1.07 -9.76 9.02
CA LYS A 157 2.44 -10.26 9.16
C LYS A 157 2.75 -10.67 10.62
N LEU A 158 2.24 -9.93 11.58
CA LEU A 158 2.44 -10.22 12.99
C LEU A 158 1.67 -11.48 13.42
N ALA A 159 0.44 -11.66 12.95
CA ALA A 159 -0.34 -12.87 13.22
C ALA A 159 0.31 -14.13 12.63
N GLU A 160 0.89 -14.04 11.43
CA GLU A 160 1.67 -15.14 10.82
C GLU A 160 2.87 -15.54 11.69
N LEU A 161 3.56 -14.57 12.32
CA LEU A 161 4.70 -14.82 13.21
C LEU A 161 4.31 -15.36 14.60
N LEU A 162 3.17 -14.89 15.13
CA LEU A 162 2.70 -15.24 16.48
C LEU A 162 1.85 -16.51 16.51
N GLY A 163 1.32 -16.93 15.38
CA GLY A 163 0.54 -18.16 15.22
C GLY A 163 -0.97 -18.01 15.41
N PRO A 164 -1.71 -19.14 15.26
CA PRO A 164 -3.17 -19.15 15.13
C PRO A 164 -3.95 -18.79 16.40
N ASP A 165 -3.30 -18.82 17.56
CA ASP A 165 -3.93 -18.47 18.84
C ASP A 165 -3.96 -16.97 19.11
N THR A 166 -3.48 -16.15 18.15
CA THR A 166 -3.47 -14.70 18.25
C THR A 166 -4.88 -14.14 18.06
N GLU A 167 -5.39 -13.44 19.07
CA GLU A 167 -6.69 -12.78 19.02
C GLU A 167 -6.60 -11.46 18.24
N MET A 168 -7.64 -11.13 17.48
CA MET A 168 -7.75 -9.86 16.77
C MET A 168 -8.98 -9.09 17.21
N ILE A 169 -8.79 -7.84 17.62
CA ILE A 169 -9.90 -6.92 17.96
C ILE A 169 -9.87 -5.77 16.93
N CYS A 170 -10.99 -5.55 16.26
CA CYS A 170 -11.12 -4.50 15.26
C CYS A 170 -11.04 -3.10 15.87
N GLY A 171 -10.66 -2.13 15.05
CA GLY A 171 -10.71 -0.71 15.36
C GLY A 171 -11.44 0.08 14.28
N ILE A 172 -11.69 1.35 14.52
CA ILE A 172 -12.26 2.24 13.49
C ILE A 172 -11.14 2.64 12.53
N SER A 173 -11.26 2.24 11.26
CA SER A 173 -10.29 2.63 10.24
C SER A 173 -10.40 4.11 9.84
N SER A 174 -9.32 4.68 9.31
CA SER A 174 -9.32 6.07 8.85
C SER A 174 -10.35 6.33 7.75
N VAL A 175 -10.62 5.36 6.86
CA VAL A 175 -11.63 5.51 5.81
C VAL A 175 -13.03 5.65 6.42
N VAL A 176 -13.41 4.78 7.36
CA VAL A 176 -14.75 4.82 8.01
C VAL A 176 -14.93 6.14 8.75
N TYR A 177 -13.93 6.52 9.55
CA TYR A 177 -13.99 7.77 10.32
C TYR A 177 -14.05 8.99 9.41
N PHE A 178 -13.12 9.12 8.48
CA PHE A 178 -13.02 10.29 7.62
C PHE A 178 -14.24 10.47 6.71
N MET A 179 -14.67 9.39 6.04
CA MET A 179 -15.81 9.45 5.14
C MET A 179 -17.11 9.83 5.88
N SER A 180 -17.28 9.37 7.14
CA SER A 180 -18.40 9.82 7.98
C SER A 180 -18.34 11.30 8.30
N LYS A 181 -17.15 11.85 8.54
CA LYS A 181 -16.95 13.28 8.83
C LYS A 181 -17.26 14.19 7.65
N ILE A 182 -16.96 13.73 6.44
CA ILE A 182 -17.27 14.51 5.21
C ILE A 182 -18.65 14.18 4.62
N GLY A 183 -19.42 13.31 5.25
CA GLY A 183 -20.78 12.96 4.82
C GLY A 183 -20.86 12.19 3.52
N LEU A 184 -19.81 11.43 3.16
CA LEU A 184 -19.76 10.58 1.98
C LEU A 184 -19.77 9.11 2.35
N SER A 185 -20.48 8.30 1.57
CA SER A 185 -20.42 6.84 1.62
C SER A 185 -19.06 6.35 1.10
N TRP A 186 -18.53 5.29 1.68
CA TRP A 186 -17.23 4.69 1.28
C TRP A 186 -17.36 3.35 0.56
N ASP A 187 -18.54 2.76 0.50
CA ASP A 187 -18.84 1.46 -0.11
C ASP A 187 -18.57 1.43 -1.62
N ASP A 188 -18.75 2.56 -2.32
CA ASP A 188 -18.45 2.74 -3.74
C ASP A 188 -17.14 3.51 -3.99
N ALA A 189 -16.33 3.74 -2.96
CA ALA A 189 -15.04 4.41 -3.09
C ALA A 189 -13.93 3.39 -3.43
N LYS A 190 -13.06 3.75 -4.37
CA LYS A 190 -11.81 3.02 -4.56
C LYS A 190 -10.87 3.39 -3.42
N ILE A 191 -10.38 2.39 -2.68
CA ILE A 191 -9.55 2.59 -1.51
C ILE A 191 -8.12 2.14 -1.82
N VAL A 192 -7.15 3.01 -1.55
CA VAL A 192 -5.73 2.75 -1.83
C VAL A 192 -4.83 3.32 -0.74
N SER A 193 -3.60 2.81 -0.67
CA SER A 193 -2.55 3.37 0.16
C SER A 193 -1.38 3.78 -0.72
N ALA A 194 -1.06 5.07 -0.72
CA ALA A 194 0.15 5.62 -1.32
C ALA A 194 1.31 5.68 -0.31
N HIS A 195 1.09 5.21 0.93
CA HIS A 195 2.11 5.16 1.97
C HIS A 195 3.08 4.01 1.71
N GLY A 196 4.31 4.34 1.29
CA GLY A 196 5.38 3.36 1.07
C GLY A 196 5.19 2.41 -0.13
N LYS A 197 4.21 2.67 -1.01
CA LYS A 197 3.97 1.90 -2.23
C LYS A 197 3.71 2.82 -3.42
N THR A 198 4.17 2.38 -4.58
CA THR A 198 3.81 3.03 -5.85
C THR A 198 2.33 2.74 -6.14
N CYS A 199 1.54 3.79 -6.32
CA CYS A 199 0.12 3.69 -6.61
C CYS A 199 -0.22 4.63 -7.78
N ASN A 200 -0.95 4.12 -8.77
CA ASN A 200 -1.42 4.92 -9.90
C ASN A 200 -2.67 5.72 -9.53
N LEU A 201 -2.50 6.64 -8.58
CA LEU A 201 -3.58 7.42 -8.01
C LEU A 201 -4.28 8.31 -9.06
N ILE A 202 -3.54 8.82 -10.04
CA ILE A 202 -4.07 9.68 -11.11
C ILE A 202 -5.06 8.92 -11.99
N SER A 203 -4.69 7.73 -12.48
CA SER A 203 -5.60 6.91 -13.28
C SER A 203 -6.84 6.48 -12.50
N LEU A 204 -6.67 6.13 -11.23
CA LEU A 204 -7.80 5.79 -10.35
C LEU A 204 -8.76 6.96 -10.18
N ILE A 205 -8.26 8.18 -9.97
CA ILE A 205 -9.11 9.38 -9.85
C ILE A 205 -9.79 9.71 -11.18
N ARG A 206 -9.13 9.46 -12.31
CA ARG A 206 -9.73 9.67 -13.63
C ARG A 206 -10.95 8.79 -13.87
N THR A 207 -10.87 7.51 -13.46
CA THR A 207 -11.89 6.50 -13.77
C THR A 207 -12.88 6.21 -12.64
N ASN A 208 -12.64 6.73 -11.44
CA ASN A 208 -13.52 6.52 -10.29
C ASN A 208 -14.01 7.83 -9.70
N ARG A 209 -15.31 7.88 -9.42
CA ARG A 209 -15.95 9.07 -8.85
C ARG A 209 -15.44 9.43 -7.46
N LYS A 210 -15.08 8.41 -6.66
CA LYS A 210 -14.53 8.56 -5.31
C LYS A 210 -13.30 7.69 -5.14
N VAL A 211 -12.19 8.29 -4.72
CA VAL A 211 -10.94 7.58 -4.43
C VAL A 211 -10.44 8.04 -3.06
N PHE A 212 -10.42 7.12 -2.11
CA PHE A 212 -9.81 7.35 -0.80
C PHE A 212 -8.36 6.89 -0.83
N ALA A 213 -7.44 7.74 -0.36
CA ALA A 213 -6.02 7.41 -0.29
C ALA A 213 -5.39 7.83 1.03
N ILE A 214 -4.50 6.96 1.57
CA ILE A 214 -3.59 7.31 2.67
C ILE A 214 -2.30 7.85 2.04
N LEU A 215 -1.89 9.08 2.38
CA LEU A 215 -0.75 9.74 1.73
C LEU A 215 0.59 9.50 2.44
N GLY A 216 0.71 9.70 3.73
CA GLY A 216 1.89 9.36 4.52
C GLY A 216 3.08 10.35 4.47
N THR A 217 2.93 11.50 3.77
CA THR A 217 3.93 12.58 3.75
C THR A 217 3.26 13.94 3.83
N GLY A 218 3.91 14.91 4.48
CA GLY A 218 3.34 16.27 4.64
C GLY A 218 3.11 17.02 3.32
N ASP A 219 3.86 16.69 2.27
CA ASP A 219 3.70 17.26 0.92
C ASP A 219 2.82 16.41 0.00
N GLY A 220 2.24 15.33 0.49
CA GLY A 220 1.46 14.37 -0.31
C GLY A 220 0.25 15.00 -0.99
N VAL A 221 -0.48 15.87 -0.29
CA VAL A 221 -1.65 16.59 -0.84
C VAL A 221 -1.21 17.54 -1.96
N ARG A 222 -0.15 18.31 -1.74
CA ARG A 222 0.41 19.24 -2.72
C ARG A 222 0.86 18.51 -3.99
N LYS A 223 1.65 17.45 -3.84
CA LYS A 223 2.11 16.62 -4.97
C LYS A 223 0.96 16.01 -5.76
N LEU A 224 -0.08 15.54 -5.08
CA LEU A 224 -1.28 15.04 -5.74
C LEU A 224 -1.99 16.15 -6.53
N ALA A 225 -2.14 17.34 -5.93
CA ALA A 225 -2.76 18.50 -6.59
C ALA A 225 -1.98 18.94 -7.85
N GLU A 226 -0.65 19.03 -7.75
CA GLU A 226 0.23 19.34 -8.89
C GLU A 226 0.07 18.33 -10.03
N LYS A 227 0.04 17.03 -9.72
CA LYS A 227 -0.20 15.98 -10.71
C LYS A 227 -1.58 16.07 -11.35
N LEU A 228 -2.63 16.29 -10.55
CA LEU A 228 -3.98 16.45 -11.08
C LEU A 228 -4.09 17.61 -12.05
N ILE A 229 -3.46 18.75 -11.75
CA ILE A 229 -3.40 19.90 -12.65
C ILE A 229 -2.64 19.55 -13.93
N PHE A 230 -1.49 18.90 -13.82
CA PHE A 230 -0.69 18.48 -14.97
C PHE A 230 -1.48 17.62 -15.95
N TYR A 231 -2.35 16.74 -15.42
CA TYR A 231 -3.23 15.87 -16.22
C TYR A 231 -4.62 16.50 -16.54
N GLY A 232 -4.82 17.80 -16.33
CA GLY A 232 -6.05 18.51 -16.66
C GLY A 232 -7.22 18.27 -15.70
N MET A 233 -6.96 17.69 -14.53
CA MET A 233 -7.97 17.36 -13.51
C MET A 233 -7.95 18.32 -12.31
N GLY A 234 -7.61 19.60 -12.53
CA GLY A 234 -7.50 20.60 -11.47
C GLY A 234 -8.81 20.92 -10.75
N ASP A 235 -9.97 20.57 -11.33
CA ASP A 235 -11.30 20.77 -10.75
C ASP A 235 -11.76 19.63 -9.83
N VAL A 236 -11.02 18.52 -9.75
CA VAL A 236 -11.29 17.44 -8.80
C VAL A 236 -11.27 17.99 -7.37
N ILE A 237 -12.32 17.71 -6.62
CA ILE A 237 -12.41 18.14 -5.22
C ILE A 237 -11.60 17.17 -4.35
N LEU A 238 -10.62 17.70 -3.65
CA LEU A 238 -9.87 16.96 -2.65
C LEU A 238 -10.44 17.29 -1.26
N HIS A 239 -11.11 16.31 -0.64
CA HIS A 239 -11.38 16.33 0.78
C HIS A 239 -10.12 15.83 1.48
N VAL A 240 -9.54 16.64 2.35
CA VAL A 240 -8.28 16.34 3.07
C VAL A 240 -8.60 16.20 4.54
N GLY A 241 -8.13 15.14 5.17
CA GLY A 241 -8.22 14.92 6.61
C GLY A 241 -6.83 14.75 7.22
N GLU A 242 -6.51 15.56 8.21
CA GLU A 242 -5.24 15.55 8.92
C GLU A 242 -5.44 15.31 10.40
N ASN A 243 -4.54 14.53 11.02
CA ASN A 243 -4.57 14.23 12.45
C ASN A 243 -5.95 13.79 12.94
N LEU A 244 -6.61 12.92 12.16
CA LEU A 244 -7.98 12.47 12.42
C LEU A 244 -8.12 11.95 13.86
N SER A 245 -9.16 12.41 14.55
CA SER A 245 -9.50 12.14 15.94
C SER A 245 -8.63 12.78 17.02
N TYR A 246 -7.53 13.44 16.68
CA TYR A 246 -6.71 14.21 17.62
C TYR A 246 -7.31 15.61 17.85
N ASP A 247 -6.85 16.31 18.88
CA ASP A 247 -7.30 17.66 19.21
C ASP A 247 -6.99 18.69 18.12
N ASN A 248 -5.98 18.42 17.30
CA ASN A 248 -5.60 19.22 16.14
C ASN A 248 -6.15 18.66 14.82
N GLU A 249 -7.23 17.90 14.86
CA GLU A 249 -7.93 17.40 13.66
C GLU A 249 -8.29 18.57 12.74
N LYS A 250 -7.93 18.40 11.45
CA LYS A 250 -8.26 19.36 10.41
C LYS A 250 -8.90 18.65 9.24
N ILE A 251 -10.05 19.14 8.80
CA ILE A 251 -10.77 18.63 7.64
C ILE A 251 -11.11 19.80 6.72
N LEU A 252 -10.79 19.68 5.44
CA LEU A 252 -11.11 20.69 4.42
C LEU A 252 -11.50 20.02 3.10
N ALA A 253 -12.17 20.79 2.24
CA ALA A 253 -12.51 20.37 0.89
C ALA A 253 -12.23 21.53 -0.08
N LYS A 254 -11.39 21.29 -1.09
CA LYS A 254 -11.02 22.29 -2.09
C LYS A 254 -10.74 21.63 -3.45
N PRO A 255 -10.93 22.35 -4.57
CA PRO A 255 -10.42 21.92 -5.86
C PRO A 255 -8.89 21.73 -5.82
N ALA A 256 -8.38 20.75 -6.54
CA ALA A 256 -6.94 20.47 -6.57
C ALA A 256 -6.11 21.71 -6.96
N ARG A 257 -6.61 22.57 -7.87
CA ARG A 257 -5.92 23.80 -8.27
C ARG A 257 -5.65 24.79 -7.13
N GLU A 258 -6.38 24.71 -6.01
CA GLU A 258 -6.19 25.58 -4.85
C GLU A 258 -5.23 24.99 -3.81
N LEU A 259 -4.74 23.76 -4.03
CA LEU A 259 -3.92 23.03 -3.07
C LEU A 259 -2.44 22.88 -3.47
N VAL A 260 -2.00 23.58 -4.53
CA VAL A 260 -0.61 23.52 -5.04
C VAL A 260 0.45 24.12 -4.09
N SER A 261 0.01 24.95 -3.16
CA SER A 261 0.86 25.54 -2.10
C SER A 261 0.49 25.02 -0.70
N TYR A 262 -0.28 23.92 -0.64
CA TYR A 262 -0.74 23.39 0.63
C TYR A 262 0.39 22.67 1.37
N GLU A 263 0.66 23.13 2.57
CA GLU A 263 1.55 22.46 3.53
C GLU A 263 0.69 21.64 4.49
N GLY A 264 0.79 20.32 4.36
CA GLY A 264 -0.03 19.37 5.12
C GLY A 264 0.75 18.65 6.20
N ASP A 265 0.03 17.87 6.99
CA ASP A 265 0.58 17.00 8.02
C ASP A 265 0.92 15.61 7.43
N PRO A 266 2.01 14.95 7.88
CA PRO A 266 2.31 13.58 7.47
C PRO A 266 1.21 12.56 7.78
N LEU A 267 0.38 12.82 8.81
CA LEU A 267 -0.78 12.00 9.15
C LEU A 267 -2.01 12.44 8.36
N SER A 268 -1.95 12.34 7.05
CA SER A 268 -3.02 12.79 6.17
C SER A 268 -3.65 11.67 5.34
N VAL A 269 -4.94 11.81 5.13
CA VAL A 269 -5.73 11.04 4.17
C VAL A 269 -6.44 12.00 3.21
N VAL A 270 -6.77 11.51 2.04
CA VAL A 270 -7.53 12.27 1.05
C VAL A 270 -8.68 11.43 0.49
N CYS A 271 -9.83 12.06 0.26
CA CYS A 271 -10.86 11.53 -0.63
C CYS A 271 -10.96 12.47 -1.84
N ALA A 272 -10.48 12.00 -2.98
CA ALA A 272 -10.65 12.70 -4.25
C ALA A 272 -12.05 12.41 -4.80
N TYR A 273 -12.85 13.46 -5.00
CA TYR A 273 -14.17 13.38 -5.61
C TYR A 273 -14.14 13.95 -7.00
N ASN A 274 -14.32 13.09 -8.00
CA ASN A 274 -14.33 13.44 -9.41
C ASN A 274 -15.73 13.20 -10.00
N PRO A 275 -16.59 14.21 -10.12
CA PRO A 275 -17.91 14.05 -10.71
C PRO A 275 -17.87 13.76 -12.22
N GLN A 276 -16.75 14.03 -12.87
CA GLN A 276 -16.50 13.82 -14.30
C GLN A 276 -15.66 12.57 -14.57
N ALA A 277 -15.68 11.61 -13.66
CA ALA A 277 -14.95 10.35 -13.84
C ALA A 277 -15.34 9.65 -15.14
N GLU A 278 -14.35 9.28 -15.91
CA GLU A 278 -14.54 8.59 -17.19
C GLU A 278 -14.98 7.14 -16.98
N LEU A 279 -15.75 6.60 -17.94
CA LEU A 279 -16.07 5.18 -17.92
C LEU A 279 -14.81 4.34 -18.17
N GLU A 280 -14.47 3.47 -17.23
CA GLU A 280 -13.39 2.51 -17.44
C GLU A 280 -13.86 1.40 -18.39
N LEU A 281 -13.20 1.31 -19.55
CA LEU A 281 -13.44 0.23 -20.50
C LEU A 281 -12.70 -1.05 -20.02
N ALA A 282 -13.44 -2.13 -19.85
CA ALA A 282 -12.88 -3.42 -19.44
C ALA A 282 -12.03 -4.09 -20.55
N THR A 283 -12.29 -3.77 -21.81
CA THR A 283 -11.59 -4.30 -22.96
C THR A 283 -10.49 -3.36 -23.45
N HIS A 284 -9.54 -3.90 -24.24
CA HIS A 284 -8.57 -3.14 -25.03
C HIS A 284 -9.07 -2.98 -26.47
N GLY A 285 -8.32 -2.24 -27.29
CA GLY A 285 -8.67 -1.95 -28.68
C GLY A 285 -9.17 -0.52 -28.87
N ILE A 286 -8.47 0.44 -28.26
CA ILE A 286 -8.73 1.87 -28.44
C ILE A 286 -8.61 2.22 -29.91
N PRO A 287 -9.57 2.94 -30.54
CA PRO A 287 -9.48 3.37 -31.93
C PRO A 287 -8.20 4.15 -32.22
N ASP A 288 -7.64 3.96 -33.42
CA ASP A 288 -6.40 4.64 -33.83
C ASP A 288 -6.52 6.17 -33.78
N GLU A 289 -7.72 6.71 -33.96
CA GLU A 289 -8.06 8.14 -34.00
C GLU A 289 -7.96 8.78 -32.61
N GLU A 290 -8.04 7.98 -31.56
CA GLU A 290 -7.91 8.45 -30.17
C GLU A 290 -6.47 8.75 -29.78
N PHE A 291 -5.47 8.27 -30.54
CA PHE A 291 -4.07 8.55 -30.26
C PHE A 291 -3.60 9.81 -30.99
N ILE A 292 -2.73 10.59 -30.31
CA ILE A 292 -2.00 11.67 -30.94
C ILE A 292 -0.94 11.06 -31.83
N ARG A 293 -0.98 11.40 -33.12
CA ARG A 293 -0.13 10.79 -34.16
C ARG A 293 0.75 11.84 -34.84
N GLY A 294 1.91 11.39 -35.31
CA GLY A 294 2.84 12.16 -36.11
C GLY A 294 3.44 11.30 -37.23
N LYS A 295 4.72 11.46 -37.49
CA LYS A 295 5.46 10.65 -38.49
C LYS A 295 5.88 9.27 -37.98
N ALA A 296 5.91 9.09 -36.65
CA ALA A 296 6.28 7.80 -36.06
C ALA A 296 5.25 6.72 -36.42
N PRO A 297 5.70 5.49 -36.71
CA PRO A 297 4.83 4.36 -36.95
C PRO A 297 3.92 4.09 -35.72
N MET A 298 2.70 3.61 -35.96
CA MET A 298 1.78 3.22 -34.91
C MET A 298 1.19 1.85 -35.21
N THR A 299 1.28 0.95 -34.23
CA THR A 299 0.59 -0.35 -34.30
C THR A 299 -0.91 -0.16 -34.39
N LYS A 300 -1.53 -0.68 -35.44
CA LYS A 300 -2.97 -0.50 -35.72
C LYS A 300 -3.83 -1.25 -34.70
N THR A 301 -5.06 -0.79 -34.52
CA THR A 301 -6.00 -1.30 -33.51
C THR A 301 -6.13 -2.81 -33.54
N GLU A 302 -6.32 -3.44 -34.70
CA GLU A 302 -6.51 -4.88 -34.84
C GLU A 302 -5.24 -5.65 -34.38
N VAL A 303 -4.07 -5.20 -34.82
CA VAL A 303 -2.79 -5.78 -34.46
C VAL A 303 -2.51 -5.59 -32.97
N ARG A 304 -2.72 -4.38 -32.46
CA ARG A 304 -2.54 -4.05 -31.05
C ARG A 304 -3.44 -4.88 -30.14
N THR A 305 -4.72 -5.03 -30.52
CA THR A 305 -5.68 -5.86 -29.79
C THR A 305 -5.23 -7.30 -29.67
N VAL A 306 -4.77 -7.91 -30.78
CA VAL A 306 -4.28 -9.29 -30.75
C VAL A 306 -2.99 -9.40 -29.95
N SER A 307 -2.05 -8.47 -30.11
CA SER A 307 -0.78 -8.46 -29.37
C SER A 307 -1.03 -8.38 -27.85
N LEU A 308 -1.92 -7.49 -27.40
CA LEU A 308 -2.28 -7.37 -25.98
C LEU A 308 -2.99 -8.63 -25.45
N SER A 309 -3.84 -9.26 -26.25
CA SER A 309 -4.45 -10.55 -25.88
C SER A 309 -3.40 -11.65 -25.70
N LYS A 310 -2.35 -11.64 -26.55
CA LYS A 310 -1.23 -12.58 -26.45
C LYS A 310 -0.31 -12.30 -25.24
N LEU A 311 -0.19 -11.05 -24.83
CA LEU A 311 0.55 -10.67 -23.62
C LEU A 311 -0.09 -11.22 -22.34
N ARG A 312 -1.43 -11.32 -22.23
CA ARG A 312 -2.15 -11.83 -21.05
C ARG A 312 -1.79 -11.05 -19.76
N LEU A 313 -1.82 -9.74 -19.81
CA LEU A 313 -1.36 -8.86 -18.72
C LEU A 313 -2.20 -9.00 -17.45
N PRO A 314 -1.61 -9.36 -16.30
CA PRO A 314 -2.23 -9.16 -15.00
C PRO A 314 -2.14 -7.68 -14.59
N LYS A 315 -2.94 -7.26 -13.61
CA LYS A 315 -3.01 -5.86 -13.18
C LYS A 315 -1.69 -5.32 -12.61
N ASP A 316 -0.89 -6.16 -12.01
CA ASP A 316 0.41 -5.85 -11.39
C ASP A 316 1.61 -6.09 -12.31
N ALA A 317 1.39 -6.29 -13.61
CA ALA A 317 2.43 -6.55 -14.58
C ALA A 317 3.46 -5.42 -14.64
N ILE A 318 4.74 -5.79 -14.70
CA ILE A 318 5.85 -4.90 -15.08
C ILE A 318 6.14 -5.14 -16.55
N CYS A 319 5.84 -4.15 -17.36
CA CYS A 319 5.83 -4.30 -18.82
C CYS A 319 6.92 -3.46 -19.47
N TYR A 320 7.59 -4.03 -20.49
CA TYR A 320 8.45 -3.30 -21.38
C TYR A 320 7.79 -3.18 -22.76
N ASP A 321 7.77 -1.97 -23.34
CA ASP A 321 7.39 -1.71 -24.73
C ASP A 321 8.63 -1.25 -25.48
N ILE A 322 9.25 -2.16 -26.25
CA ILE A 322 10.53 -1.94 -26.93
C ILE A 322 10.26 -1.48 -28.36
N GLY A 323 10.71 -0.26 -28.69
CA GLY A 323 10.36 0.43 -29.92
C GLY A 323 8.95 1.00 -29.86
N ALA A 324 8.65 1.73 -28.80
CA ALA A 324 7.29 2.15 -28.47
C ALA A 324 6.62 3.08 -29.48
N GLY A 325 7.39 3.80 -30.32
CA GLY A 325 6.87 4.68 -31.35
C GLY A 325 5.95 5.76 -30.78
N THR A 326 4.69 5.79 -31.20
CA THR A 326 3.66 6.71 -30.66
C THR A 326 3.18 6.35 -29.27
N GLY A 327 3.55 5.17 -28.73
CA GLY A 327 3.11 4.67 -27.44
C GLY A 327 1.72 4.04 -27.42
N SER A 328 1.16 3.71 -28.56
CA SER A 328 -0.21 3.15 -28.60
C SER A 328 -0.31 1.80 -27.87
N VAL A 329 0.73 0.96 -27.94
CA VAL A 329 0.82 -0.29 -27.17
C VAL A 329 1.09 0.01 -25.71
N SER A 330 2.07 0.87 -25.42
CA SER A 330 2.39 1.30 -24.05
C SER A 330 1.18 1.81 -23.28
N VAL A 331 0.35 2.65 -23.93
CA VAL A 331 -0.89 3.21 -23.34
C VAL A 331 -1.86 2.10 -22.96
N GLU A 332 -2.17 1.20 -23.90
CA GLU A 332 -3.11 0.11 -23.61
C GLU A 332 -2.54 -0.92 -22.62
N MET A 333 -1.23 -1.18 -22.62
CA MET A 333 -0.56 -1.95 -21.57
C MET A 333 -0.74 -1.28 -20.19
N ALA A 334 -0.53 0.03 -20.10
CA ALA A 334 -0.65 0.76 -18.84
C ALA A 334 -2.10 0.80 -18.33
N LEU A 335 -3.08 0.89 -19.20
CA LEU A 335 -4.49 0.80 -18.83
C LEU A 335 -4.86 -0.60 -18.28
N ARG A 336 -4.20 -1.66 -18.72
CA ARG A 336 -4.43 -3.03 -18.22
C ARG A 336 -3.60 -3.35 -16.98
N ALA A 337 -2.32 -2.95 -16.96
CA ALA A 337 -1.43 -3.11 -15.83
C ALA A 337 -1.59 -1.98 -14.80
N SER A 338 -2.82 -1.76 -14.34
CA SER A 338 -3.20 -0.61 -13.51
C SER A 338 -2.52 -0.56 -12.13
N GLU A 339 -2.04 -1.67 -11.62
CA GLU A 339 -1.33 -1.82 -10.34
C GLU A 339 0.18 -2.06 -10.54
N GLY A 340 0.62 -2.18 -11.80
CA GLY A 340 2.00 -2.40 -12.23
C GLY A 340 2.67 -1.15 -12.79
N GLY A 341 3.58 -1.34 -13.76
CA GLY A 341 4.28 -0.26 -14.44
C GLY A 341 4.62 -0.60 -15.88
N VAL A 342 4.63 0.39 -16.76
CA VAL A 342 5.01 0.25 -18.17
C VAL A 342 6.22 1.11 -18.48
N TYR A 343 7.24 0.51 -19.04
CA TYR A 343 8.48 1.16 -19.49
C TYR A 343 8.47 1.19 -21.01
N ALA A 344 8.28 2.40 -21.57
CA ALA A 344 8.21 2.64 -23.00
C ALA A 344 9.58 3.09 -23.51
N ILE A 345 10.26 2.21 -24.23
CA ILE A 345 11.63 2.43 -24.72
C ILE A 345 11.57 2.95 -26.16
N GLU A 346 12.12 4.12 -26.41
CA GLU A 346 12.15 4.74 -27.72
C GLU A 346 13.40 5.62 -27.88
N LYS A 347 14.01 5.63 -29.08
CA LYS A 347 15.24 6.39 -29.35
C LYS A 347 15.00 7.71 -30.11
N LYS A 348 13.88 7.84 -30.84
CA LYS A 348 13.61 8.97 -31.73
C LYS A 348 12.92 10.09 -30.95
N GLU A 349 13.48 11.31 -31.03
CA GLU A 349 12.96 12.48 -30.31
C GLU A 349 11.51 12.82 -30.68
N ASP A 350 11.13 12.72 -31.97
CA ASP A 350 9.77 12.99 -32.43
C ASP A 350 8.77 11.95 -31.88
N ALA A 351 9.18 10.71 -31.72
CA ALA A 351 8.36 9.67 -31.10
C ALA A 351 8.27 9.83 -29.57
N LEU A 352 9.36 10.23 -28.90
CA LEU A 352 9.34 10.54 -27.46
C LEU A 352 8.38 11.68 -27.11
N ALA A 353 8.29 12.72 -27.98
CA ALA A 353 7.32 13.78 -27.81
C ALA A 353 5.87 13.26 -27.89
N LEU A 354 5.58 12.41 -28.88
CA LEU A 354 4.25 11.78 -29.02
C LEU A 354 3.90 10.86 -27.85
N LEU A 355 4.89 10.09 -27.37
CA LEU A 355 4.76 9.27 -26.15
C LEU A 355 4.34 10.11 -24.94
N GLN A 356 4.99 11.26 -24.74
CA GLN A 356 4.67 12.18 -23.65
C GLN A 356 3.27 12.77 -23.77
N GLU A 357 2.86 13.14 -24.98
CA GLU A 357 1.53 13.68 -25.23
C GLU A 357 0.44 12.61 -25.02
N ASN A 358 0.64 11.38 -25.51
CA ASN A 358 -0.29 10.28 -25.29
C ASN A 358 -0.34 9.86 -23.82
N LYS A 359 0.81 9.74 -23.13
CA LYS A 359 0.85 9.53 -21.68
C LYS A 359 0.00 10.56 -20.95
N LYS A 360 0.13 11.84 -21.29
CA LYS A 360 -0.64 12.93 -20.68
C LYS A 360 -2.12 12.82 -21.00
N LYS A 361 -2.47 12.59 -22.27
CA LYS A 361 -3.87 12.45 -22.73
C LYS A 361 -4.61 11.35 -21.97
N PHE A 362 -3.96 10.20 -21.76
CA PHE A 362 -4.56 9.05 -21.08
C PHE A 362 -4.31 9.02 -19.55
N ALA A 363 -3.67 10.07 -18.99
CA ALA A 363 -3.38 10.23 -17.57
C ALA A 363 -2.68 9.03 -16.93
N LEU A 364 -1.60 8.52 -17.55
CA LEU A 364 -0.88 7.31 -17.18
C LEU A 364 0.39 7.64 -16.38
N ASP A 365 0.27 7.94 -15.09
CA ASP A 365 1.40 8.31 -14.23
C ASP A 365 2.43 7.17 -14.08
N HIS A 366 2.00 5.91 -14.17
CA HIS A 366 2.82 4.69 -14.05
C HIS A 366 3.39 4.20 -15.39
N MET A 367 3.28 4.97 -16.46
CA MET A 367 3.96 4.76 -17.73
C MET A 367 5.24 5.60 -17.74
N TYR A 368 6.39 4.96 -17.79
CA TYR A 368 7.72 5.58 -17.75
C TYR A 368 8.30 5.60 -19.17
N ILE A 369 8.69 6.77 -19.63
CA ILE A 369 9.30 6.94 -20.94
C ILE A 369 10.82 6.83 -20.76
N VAL A 370 11.43 5.91 -21.50
CA VAL A 370 12.87 5.59 -21.40
C VAL A 370 13.53 5.92 -22.74
N PRO A 371 14.20 7.06 -22.85
CA PRO A 371 14.96 7.40 -24.06
C PRO A 371 16.15 6.47 -24.22
N GLY A 372 16.28 5.82 -25.39
CA GLY A 372 17.42 4.95 -25.67
C GLY A 372 17.09 3.80 -26.61
N THR A 373 18.09 2.96 -26.81
CA THR A 373 18.01 1.74 -27.63
C THR A 373 18.13 0.52 -26.73
N ALA A 374 17.32 -0.50 -26.98
CA ALA A 374 17.51 -1.80 -26.36
C ALA A 374 18.65 -2.59 -27.06
N PRO A 375 19.47 -3.38 -26.33
CA PRO A 375 19.26 -3.79 -24.94
C PRO A 375 19.75 -2.79 -23.86
N GLU A 376 20.66 -1.86 -24.14
CA GLU A 376 21.33 -1.02 -23.15
C GLU A 376 20.35 -0.24 -22.27
N ALA A 377 19.28 0.32 -22.87
CA ALA A 377 18.24 1.06 -22.12
C ALA A 377 17.43 0.19 -21.15
N LEU A 378 17.58 -1.13 -21.19
CA LEU A 378 16.83 -2.07 -20.34
C LEU A 378 17.58 -2.43 -19.05
N GLU A 379 18.90 -2.21 -18.97
CA GLU A 379 19.77 -2.76 -17.92
C GLU A 379 19.32 -2.35 -16.51
N GLU A 380 19.09 -1.07 -16.28
CA GLU A 380 18.72 -0.46 -14.99
C GLU A 380 17.24 -0.57 -14.64
N LEU A 381 16.40 -1.08 -15.57
CA LEU A 381 14.95 -1.13 -15.35
C LEU A 381 14.56 -2.29 -14.42
N PRO A 382 13.43 -2.17 -13.70
CA PRO A 382 12.90 -3.24 -12.86
C PRO A 382 12.69 -4.54 -13.65
N VAL A 383 12.77 -5.67 -12.98
CA VAL A 383 12.59 -7.00 -13.58
C VAL A 383 11.23 -7.09 -14.29
N PRO A 384 11.18 -7.34 -15.62
CA PRO A 384 9.94 -7.38 -16.37
C PRO A 384 9.21 -8.70 -16.18
N THR A 385 7.88 -8.65 -16.14
CA THR A 385 7.03 -9.85 -16.24
C THR A 385 6.55 -10.08 -17.66
N HIS A 386 6.45 -8.99 -18.45
CA HIS A 386 5.96 -9.00 -19.82
C HIS A 386 6.77 -8.03 -20.69
N ALA A 387 7.01 -8.40 -21.91
CA ALA A 387 7.67 -7.54 -22.90
C ALA A 387 6.96 -7.58 -24.25
N PHE A 388 6.75 -6.42 -24.83
CA PHE A 388 6.34 -6.26 -26.22
C PHE A 388 7.52 -5.72 -27.03
N ILE A 389 7.81 -6.33 -28.17
CA ILE A 389 8.87 -5.89 -29.10
C ILE A 389 8.21 -5.46 -30.40
N GLY A 390 8.06 -4.14 -30.59
CA GLY A 390 7.56 -3.53 -31.83
C GLY A 390 8.66 -3.15 -32.81
N GLY A 391 9.94 -3.12 -32.33
CA GLY A 391 11.11 -2.86 -33.14
C GLY A 391 12.40 -3.13 -32.39
N SER A 392 13.25 -4.01 -32.90
CA SER A 392 14.51 -4.44 -32.28
C SER A 392 15.73 -3.63 -32.72
N SER A 393 15.62 -2.86 -33.79
CA SER A 393 16.78 -2.17 -34.42
C SER A 393 17.94 -3.11 -34.82
N GLY A 394 17.67 -4.40 -35.03
CA GLY A 394 18.66 -5.44 -35.36
C GLY A 394 19.28 -6.16 -34.15
N ASN A 395 18.79 -5.85 -32.92
CA ASN A 395 19.34 -6.43 -31.68
C ASN A 395 18.35 -7.44 -31.06
N MET A 396 17.57 -8.15 -31.88
CA MET A 396 16.51 -9.06 -31.40
C MET A 396 17.04 -10.09 -30.41
N LYS A 397 18.13 -10.71 -30.71
CA LYS A 397 18.74 -11.76 -29.92
C LYS A 397 19.19 -11.24 -28.55
N GLU A 398 19.98 -10.17 -28.54
CA GLU A 398 20.48 -9.56 -27.30
C GLU A 398 19.37 -9.06 -26.39
N ILE A 399 18.28 -8.53 -26.98
CA ILE A 399 17.10 -8.10 -26.25
C ILE A 399 16.42 -9.28 -25.57
N VAL A 400 16.16 -10.35 -26.31
CA VAL A 400 15.48 -11.53 -25.78
C VAL A 400 16.33 -12.24 -24.70
N GLU A 401 17.64 -12.38 -24.93
CA GLU A 401 18.57 -12.93 -23.95
C GLU A 401 18.59 -12.11 -22.66
N LEU A 402 18.64 -10.77 -22.75
CA LEU A 402 18.61 -9.89 -21.58
C LEU A 402 17.27 -10.02 -20.81
N LEU A 403 16.14 -10.08 -21.52
CA LEU A 403 14.83 -10.26 -20.90
C LEU A 403 14.74 -11.57 -20.11
N LEU A 404 15.19 -12.68 -20.69
CA LEU A 404 15.23 -14.00 -20.05
C LEU A 404 16.21 -14.05 -18.88
N ASN A 405 17.37 -13.41 -18.99
CA ASN A 405 18.32 -13.29 -17.88
C ASN A 405 17.76 -12.49 -16.71
N LYS A 406 16.94 -11.44 -16.97
CA LYS A 406 16.25 -10.69 -15.92
C LYS A 406 15.11 -11.50 -15.28
N ASN A 407 14.35 -12.21 -16.11
CA ASN A 407 13.25 -13.05 -15.66
C ASN A 407 13.04 -14.22 -16.63
N PRO A 408 13.42 -15.44 -16.24
CA PRO A 408 13.22 -16.64 -17.05
C PRO A 408 11.74 -16.92 -17.40
N GLN A 409 10.80 -16.37 -16.63
CA GLN A 409 9.38 -16.53 -16.85
C GLN A 409 8.73 -15.37 -17.60
N VAL A 410 9.54 -14.44 -18.16
CA VAL A 410 9.00 -13.29 -18.89
C VAL A 410 8.20 -13.74 -20.12
N ARG A 411 6.99 -13.18 -20.27
CA ARG A 411 6.18 -13.42 -21.46
C ARG A 411 6.49 -12.35 -22.50
N ILE A 412 6.94 -12.78 -23.70
CA ILE A 412 7.37 -11.89 -24.77
C ILE A 412 6.40 -11.99 -25.95
N VAL A 413 5.98 -10.85 -26.50
CA VAL A 413 5.24 -10.76 -27.75
C VAL A 413 6.01 -9.87 -28.71
N ILE A 414 6.29 -10.41 -29.91
CA ILE A 414 7.08 -9.76 -30.96
C ILE A 414 6.18 -9.51 -32.16
N ASN A 415 6.13 -8.28 -32.64
CA ASN A 415 5.44 -7.92 -33.89
C ASN A 415 6.46 -7.75 -35.03
N CYS A 416 6.30 -8.54 -36.09
CA CYS A 416 7.17 -8.52 -37.26
C CYS A 416 6.37 -8.15 -38.50
N ILE A 417 6.83 -7.14 -39.25
CA ILE A 417 6.21 -6.69 -40.49
C ILE A 417 6.98 -7.24 -41.68
N THR A 418 8.32 -7.32 -41.60
CA THR A 418 9.20 -7.78 -42.68
C THR A 418 9.60 -9.24 -42.49
N LEU A 419 9.87 -9.92 -43.58
CA LEU A 419 10.35 -11.33 -43.57
C LEU A 419 11.69 -11.46 -42.85
N GLU A 420 12.54 -10.45 -42.94
CA GLU A 420 13.83 -10.41 -42.25
C GLU A 420 13.63 -10.44 -40.73
N THR A 421 12.76 -9.59 -40.21
CA THR A 421 12.46 -9.56 -38.75
C THR A 421 11.80 -10.88 -38.30
N VAL A 422 10.96 -11.48 -39.14
CA VAL A 422 10.39 -12.81 -38.86
C VAL A 422 11.52 -13.87 -38.80
N GLY A 423 12.45 -13.82 -39.74
CA GLY A 423 13.63 -14.69 -39.74
C GLY A 423 14.47 -14.55 -38.49
N GLU A 424 14.83 -13.31 -38.11
CA GLU A 424 15.58 -13.02 -36.87
C GLU A 424 14.88 -13.55 -35.62
N ALA A 425 13.59 -13.34 -35.50
CA ALA A 425 12.81 -13.82 -34.34
C ALA A 425 12.74 -15.35 -34.27
N LEU A 426 12.53 -16.03 -35.42
CA LEU A 426 12.47 -17.48 -35.44
C LEU A 426 13.86 -18.11 -35.20
N ASP A 427 14.93 -17.52 -35.69
CA ASP A 427 16.28 -17.99 -35.44
C ASP A 427 16.67 -17.80 -33.97
N CYS A 428 16.30 -16.68 -33.36
CA CYS A 428 16.44 -16.45 -31.91
C CYS A 428 15.72 -17.54 -31.10
N ILE A 429 14.46 -17.87 -31.43
CA ILE A 429 13.69 -18.92 -30.75
C ILE A 429 14.36 -20.28 -30.89
N ARG A 430 14.82 -20.64 -32.09
CA ARG A 430 15.53 -21.89 -32.33
C ARG A 430 16.84 -22.01 -31.56
N GLU A 431 17.53 -20.91 -31.34
CA GLU A 431 18.74 -20.88 -30.53
C GLU A 431 18.42 -21.07 -29.04
N LEU A 432 17.33 -20.46 -28.55
CA LEU A 432 16.85 -20.66 -27.18
C LEU A 432 16.41 -22.10 -26.92
N GLU A 433 15.72 -22.74 -27.87
CA GLU A 433 15.30 -24.15 -27.78
C GLU A 433 16.47 -25.14 -27.70
N LYS A 434 17.65 -24.75 -28.26
CA LYS A 434 18.88 -25.56 -28.19
C LYS A 434 19.59 -25.42 -26.84
N GLN A 435 19.28 -24.40 -26.06
CA GLN A 435 19.90 -24.23 -24.75
C GLN A 435 19.30 -25.27 -23.77
N GLU A 436 20.14 -25.91 -22.99
CA GLU A 436 19.71 -26.89 -22.00
C GLU A 436 18.95 -26.23 -20.81
N THR A 437 19.13 -24.93 -20.64
CA THR A 437 18.61 -24.16 -19.50
C THR A 437 17.12 -23.89 -19.57
N TYR A 438 16.55 -23.71 -20.78
CA TYR A 438 15.15 -23.29 -20.95
C TYR A 438 14.38 -24.26 -21.81
N GLN A 439 13.12 -24.48 -21.45
CA GLN A 439 12.08 -25.02 -22.34
C GLN A 439 11.31 -23.83 -22.89
N CYS A 440 11.32 -23.63 -24.20
CA CYS A 440 10.67 -22.51 -24.85
C CYS A 440 9.38 -22.96 -25.52
N GLU A 441 8.25 -22.34 -25.20
CA GLU A 441 6.99 -22.48 -25.93
C GLU A 441 6.84 -21.25 -26.83
N SER A 442 6.60 -21.46 -28.12
CA SER A 442 6.39 -20.38 -29.08
C SER A 442 5.11 -20.58 -29.90
N GLU A 443 4.45 -19.49 -30.22
CA GLU A 443 3.27 -19.45 -31.09
C GLU A 443 3.44 -18.34 -32.12
N VAL A 444 3.19 -18.64 -33.40
CA VAL A 444 3.22 -17.66 -34.50
C VAL A 444 1.83 -17.50 -35.07
N VAL A 445 1.31 -16.28 -35.07
CA VAL A 445 0.02 -15.92 -35.68
C VAL A 445 0.26 -14.88 -36.76
N GLN A 446 -0.21 -15.14 -37.97
CA GLN A 446 -0.27 -14.12 -39.03
C GLN A 446 -1.63 -13.43 -38.98
N LEU A 447 -1.63 -12.11 -38.88
CA LEU A 447 -2.84 -11.29 -38.91
C LEU A 447 -2.89 -10.50 -40.22
N CYS A 448 -3.97 -10.70 -40.98
CA CYS A 448 -4.31 -9.92 -42.18
C CYS A 448 -5.57 -9.11 -41.90
N ALA A 449 -5.49 -7.80 -41.96
CA ALA A 449 -6.61 -6.91 -41.75
C ALA A 449 -6.92 -6.12 -43.03
N SER A 450 -8.19 -5.82 -43.25
CA SER A 450 -8.65 -4.89 -44.30
C SER A 450 -9.65 -3.93 -43.71
N ARG A 451 -9.51 -2.65 -44.02
CA ARG A 451 -10.43 -1.58 -43.57
C ARG A 451 -11.20 -1.01 -44.73
N SER A 452 -12.47 -0.72 -44.51
CA SER A 452 -13.28 -0.05 -45.52
C SER A 452 -12.89 1.43 -45.65
N LYS A 453 -12.78 1.90 -46.87
CA LYS A 453 -12.59 3.31 -47.20
C LYS A 453 -13.75 3.80 -48.08
N ASN A 454 -14.35 4.91 -47.71
CA ASN A 454 -15.45 5.50 -48.52
C ASN A 454 -14.88 6.13 -49.79
N ILE A 455 -15.41 5.71 -50.91
CA ILE A 455 -15.13 6.32 -52.22
C ILE A 455 -16.49 6.71 -52.83
N GLY A 456 -16.85 7.97 -52.69
CA GLY A 456 -18.18 8.46 -53.01
C GLY A 456 -19.25 7.70 -52.16
N ARG A 457 -20.19 7.01 -52.84
CA ARG A 457 -21.24 6.21 -52.17
C ARG A 457 -20.87 4.75 -51.91
N TYR A 458 -19.66 4.35 -52.23
CA TYR A 458 -19.18 2.96 -52.10
C TYR A 458 -18.18 2.82 -50.98
N HIS A 459 -18.13 1.64 -50.39
CA HIS A 459 -17.12 1.23 -49.44
C HIS A 459 -16.15 0.26 -50.12
N MET A 460 -14.89 0.66 -50.26
CA MET A 460 -13.84 -0.20 -50.80
C MET A 460 -12.96 -0.75 -49.68
N MET A 461 -12.73 -2.05 -49.71
CA MET A 461 -11.82 -2.70 -48.75
C MET A 461 -10.35 -2.46 -49.15
N MET A 462 -9.60 -1.90 -48.21
CA MET A 462 -8.16 -1.65 -48.36
C MET A 462 -7.41 -2.60 -47.44
N GLY A 463 -6.56 -3.44 -48.02
CA GLY A 463 -5.70 -4.35 -47.26
C GLY A 463 -4.58 -3.63 -46.51
N GLU A 464 -4.39 -3.95 -45.29
CA GLU A 464 -3.19 -3.59 -44.51
C GLU A 464 -2.07 -4.62 -44.73
N ASN A 465 -0.82 -4.24 -44.41
CA ASN A 465 0.28 -5.20 -44.48
C ASN A 465 0.03 -6.35 -43.48
N PRO A 466 0.24 -7.61 -43.90
CA PRO A 466 0.23 -8.74 -42.97
C PRO A 466 1.27 -8.52 -41.86
N ILE A 467 0.88 -8.83 -40.64
CA ILE A 467 1.74 -8.77 -39.44
C ILE A 467 1.88 -10.17 -38.86
N TYR A 468 3.07 -10.54 -38.51
CA TYR A 468 3.33 -11.76 -37.74
C TYR A 468 3.47 -11.39 -36.26
N ILE A 469 2.65 -12.02 -35.43
CA ILE A 469 2.66 -11.86 -33.98
C ILE A 469 3.23 -13.16 -33.41
N ILE A 470 4.39 -13.07 -32.82
CA ILE A 470 5.12 -14.19 -32.24
C ILE A 470 5.08 -14.07 -30.74
N THR A 471 4.56 -15.09 -30.07
CA THR A 471 4.55 -15.18 -28.61
C THR A 471 5.64 -16.16 -28.18
N VAL A 472 6.42 -15.77 -27.18
CA VAL A 472 7.49 -16.60 -26.59
C VAL A 472 7.26 -16.65 -25.08
N GLN A 473 7.25 -17.88 -24.54
CA GLN A 473 7.20 -18.15 -23.10
C GLN A 473 8.28 -19.18 -22.79
N ALA A 474 9.24 -18.81 -21.98
CA ALA A 474 10.26 -19.75 -21.52
C ALA A 474 9.95 -20.22 -20.09
N HIS A 475 10.36 -21.45 -19.79
CA HIS A 475 10.29 -22.06 -18.48
C HIS A 475 11.65 -22.69 -18.17
N GLU A 476 12.13 -22.60 -16.94
CA GLU A 476 13.29 -23.37 -16.51
C GLU A 476 12.97 -24.87 -16.61
N LYS A 477 13.88 -25.65 -17.19
CA LYS A 477 13.74 -27.11 -17.19
C LYS A 477 13.88 -27.59 -15.76
N SER A 478 12.83 -28.23 -15.21
CA SER A 478 12.94 -28.90 -13.92
C SER A 478 13.89 -30.09 -14.04
N GLU A 479 14.86 -30.22 -13.13
CA GLU A 479 15.82 -31.34 -13.07
C GLU A 479 15.16 -32.74 -12.81
N THR A 480 13.83 -32.85 -12.84
CA THR A 480 13.10 -34.04 -12.39
C THR A 480 12.37 -34.78 -13.51
N GLN A 481 12.98 -35.02 -14.68
CA GLN A 481 12.42 -35.94 -15.68
C GLN A 481 13.43 -36.90 -16.32
N GLU A 482 14.52 -37.26 -15.66
CA GLU A 482 15.43 -38.32 -16.13
C GLU A 482 15.36 -39.62 -15.33
N GLU A 483 14.22 -40.03 -14.80
CA GLU A 483 14.04 -41.41 -14.31
C GLU A 483 12.62 -41.92 -14.58
N GLN A 484 12.27 -42.19 -15.83
CA GLN A 484 11.26 -43.17 -16.20
C GLN A 484 11.31 -43.44 -17.74
N VAL A 485 12.28 -44.22 -18.18
CA VAL A 485 12.14 -45.06 -19.38
C VAL A 485 12.53 -46.49 -19.00
#